data_193dc5653be116c0f588042796949688
#
_entry.id   193dc5653be116c0f588042796949688
#
_cell.length_a   1.000
_cell.length_b   1.000
_cell.length_c   1.000
_cell.angle_alpha   90.00
_cell.angle_beta   90.00
_cell.angle_gamma   90.00
#
_symmetry.space_group_name_H-M   'P 1'
#
loop_
_entity.id
_entity.type
_entity.pdbx_description
1 polymer ?
#
loop_
_entity_poly.entity_id
_entity_poly.type
_entity_poly.pdbx_seq_one_letter_code
_entity_poly.pdbx_strand_id
1 'polypeptide(L)'
;VFFGCGASKTASNHFVFTNAKAEKKYINSYNNTLKLWPVAYEERDITTSFGTAHVLISGPKSGEPLVLLHGMDASSTMWYPNIGDYSKKYRVYAIDYLMEPGKSVSKGDKLNTDEIISWYNEVFAKLGLERFYLAGMSRGGWMATHYTLHSQDKVKKLMLLAPVQTFNGIEMDTKTMAAANFKFFPNRNRLKKAVNSLSRRPEKIDPAFKEQMYLGVKNTKSNFDVLQMAPFSKDELASLTLPVLVLVGDHDILNDPNIVEKAGKILPDVNAAVIEDAGHFLTIDQKEEVDKRMLDFLNGKK
;
A
#
# COMPACT_ATOMS: atom_id res chain seq x y z
N VAL A 1 -23.38 -15.05 21.90
CA VAL A 1 -24.14 -15.71 20.82
C VAL A 1 -23.28 -15.59 19.57
N PHE A 2 -22.64 -16.69 19.17
CA PHE A 2 -21.83 -16.76 17.96
C PHE A 2 -22.76 -16.86 16.75
N PHE A 3 -22.78 -15.85 15.89
CA PHE A 3 -23.34 -15.99 14.56
C PHE A 3 -22.27 -16.62 13.66
N GLY A 4 -22.43 -17.89 13.33
CA GLY A 4 -21.64 -18.58 12.35
C GLY A 4 -21.92 -18.00 10.96
N CYS A 5 -20.95 -17.28 10.41
CA CYS A 5 -20.98 -16.88 9.02
C CYS A 5 -20.64 -18.11 8.18
N GLY A 6 -21.57 -18.55 7.34
CA GLY A 6 -21.39 -19.69 6.43
C GLY A 6 -20.18 -19.45 5.54
N ALA A 7 -19.25 -20.39 5.51
CA ALA A 7 -18.10 -20.36 4.62
C ALA A 7 -18.59 -20.42 3.17
N SER A 8 -18.71 -19.28 2.52
CA SER A 8 -18.77 -19.17 1.07
C SER A 8 -17.51 -19.85 0.53
N LYS A 9 -17.65 -20.82 -0.39
CA LYS A 9 -16.51 -21.33 -1.16
C LYS A 9 -15.90 -20.14 -1.90
N THR A 10 -14.84 -19.55 -1.32
CA THR A 10 -14.12 -18.48 -1.96
C THR A 10 -13.56 -18.97 -3.27
N ALA A 11 -13.95 -18.32 -4.37
CA ALA A 11 -13.35 -18.58 -5.67
C ALA A 11 -11.83 -18.38 -5.54
N SER A 12 -11.04 -19.34 -6.06
CA SER A 12 -9.58 -19.24 -6.02
C SER A 12 -9.11 -18.10 -6.92
N ASN A 13 -8.17 -17.29 -6.44
CA ASN A 13 -7.60 -16.19 -7.21
C ASN A 13 -6.53 -16.70 -8.21
N HIS A 14 -7.00 -17.44 -9.22
CA HIS A 14 -6.13 -17.99 -10.27
C HIS A 14 -5.40 -16.93 -11.11
N PHE A 15 -5.81 -15.68 -11.03
CA PHE A 15 -5.13 -14.58 -11.72
C PHE A 15 -3.80 -14.25 -11.04
N VAL A 16 -3.79 -14.11 -9.73
CA VAL A 16 -2.60 -13.70 -8.96
C VAL A 16 -1.72 -14.90 -8.64
N PHE A 17 -2.28 -16.00 -8.12
CA PHE A 17 -1.51 -17.14 -7.63
C PHE A 17 -1.22 -18.16 -8.72
N THR A 18 -0.07 -18.82 -8.62
CA THR A 18 0.35 -19.85 -9.59
C THR A 18 -0.55 -21.09 -9.56
N ASN A 19 -1.11 -21.43 -8.40
CA ASN A 19 -2.08 -22.53 -8.19
C ASN A 19 -2.73 -22.43 -6.80
N ALA A 20 -3.76 -23.21 -6.54
CA ALA A 20 -4.50 -23.22 -5.27
C ALA A 20 -3.64 -23.58 -4.04
N LYS A 21 -2.60 -24.44 -4.19
CA LYS A 21 -1.68 -24.78 -3.09
C LYS A 21 -0.78 -23.56 -2.74
N ALA A 22 -0.37 -22.80 -3.74
CA ALA A 22 0.40 -21.58 -3.57
C ALA A 22 -0.43 -20.51 -2.86
N GLU A 23 -1.66 -20.30 -3.31
CA GLU A 23 -2.64 -19.41 -2.68
C GLU A 23 -2.86 -19.80 -1.20
N LYS A 24 -3.18 -21.05 -0.91
CA LYS A 24 -3.38 -21.52 0.47
C LYS A 24 -2.18 -21.25 1.37
N LYS A 25 -0.95 -21.44 0.86
CA LYS A 25 0.28 -21.12 1.62
C LYS A 25 0.39 -19.64 1.91
N TYR A 26 0.10 -18.80 0.92
CA TYR A 26 0.13 -17.35 1.10
C TYR A 26 -0.94 -16.89 2.09
N ILE A 27 -2.18 -17.33 1.94
CA ILE A 27 -3.28 -16.97 2.86
C ILE A 27 -2.98 -17.38 4.31
N ASN A 28 -2.34 -18.55 4.52
CA ASN A 28 -1.88 -18.93 5.86
C ASN A 28 -0.84 -17.95 6.41
N SER A 29 0.11 -17.47 5.59
CA SER A 29 1.09 -16.48 6.02
C SER A 29 0.45 -15.11 6.25
N TYR A 30 -0.51 -14.70 5.41
CA TYR A 30 -1.32 -13.51 5.62
C TYR A 30 -2.01 -13.54 7.00
N ASN A 31 -2.69 -14.63 7.31
CA ASN A 31 -3.36 -14.80 8.61
C ASN A 31 -2.38 -14.82 9.78
N ASN A 32 -1.15 -15.31 9.59
CA ASN A 32 -0.10 -15.23 10.61
C ASN A 32 0.39 -13.81 10.82
N THR A 33 0.62 -13.04 9.77
CA THR A 33 0.96 -11.61 9.87
C THR A 33 -0.18 -10.82 10.48
N LEU A 34 -1.43 -11.15 10.16
CA LEU A 34 -2.60 -10.47 10.73
C LEU A 34 -2.72 -10.64 12.26
N LYS A 35 -2.09 -11.66 12.86
CA LYS A 35 -1.99 -11.79 14.34
C LYS A 35 -1.14 -10.69 14.98
N LEU A 36 -0.32 -9.99 14.20
CA LEU A 36 0.46 -8.83 14.65
C LEU A 36 -0.38 -7.55 14.70
N TRP A 37 -1.61 -7.58 14.18
CA TRP A 37 -2.51 -6.43 14.15
C TRP A 37 -2.92 -6.07 15.58
N PRO A 38 -2.53 -4.88 16.10
CA PRO A 38 -2.55 -4.61 17.55
C PRO A 38 -3.92 -4.15 18.08
N VAL A 39 -4.91 -4.06 17.22
CA VAL A 39 -6.25 -3.53 17.56
C VAL A 39 -7.35 -4.41 16.98
N ALA A 40 -8.57 -4.26 17.50
CA ALA A 40 -9.73 -4.92 16.92
C ALA A 40 -9.95 -4.50 15.47
N TYR A 41 -10.32 -5.45 14.63
CA TYR A 41 -10.61 -5.23 13.22
C TYR A 41 -11.81 -6.06 12.75
N GLU A 42 -12.40 -5.62 11.64
CA GLU A 42 -13.36 -6.41 10.84
C GLU A 42 -12.70 -6.71 9.49
N GLU A 43 -12.91 -7.93 9.00
CA GLU A 43 -12.65 -8.27 7.60
C GLU A 43 -13.96 -8.12 6.82
N ARG A 44 -13.90 -7.41 5.68
CA ARG A 44 -15.07 -7.20 4.83
C ARG A 44 -14.73 -7.48 3.39
N ASP A 45 -15.53 -8.32 2.74
CA ASP A 45 -15.44 -8.62 1.33
C ASP A 45 -16.46 -7.80 0.55
N ILE A 46 -15.99 -7.00 -0.39
CA ILE A 46 -16.79 -6.09 -1.21
C ILE A 46 -16.83 -6.62 -2.64
N THR A 47 -17.97 -7.16 -3.05
CA THR A 47 -18.17 -7.62 -4.44
C THR A 47 -18.27 -6.41 -5.38
N THR A 48 -17.46 -6.42 -6.43
CA THR A 48 -17.45 -5.40 -7.50
C THR A 48 -17.65 -6.04 -8.87
N SER A 49 -17.79 -5.23 -9.92
CA SER A 49 -17.83 -5.72 -11.30
C SER A 49 -16.52 -6.39 -11.72
N PHE A 50 -15.39 -6.02 -11.10
CA PHE A 50 -14.03 -6.51 -11.39
C PHE A 50 -13.59 -7.71 -10.53
N GLY A 51 -14.32 -8.01 -9.46
CA GLY A 51 -13.97 -9.05 -8.49
C GLY A 51 -14.40 -8.70 -7.09
N THR A 52 -13.81 -9.34 -6.09
CA THR A 52 -14.10 -9.09 -4.68
C THR A 52 -12.91 -8.41 -4.03
N ALA A 53 -13.10 -7.21 -3.51
CA ALA A 53 -12.10 -6.51 -2.72
C ALA A 53 -12.16 -6.96 -1.27
N HIS A 54 -11.03 -7.33 -0.68
CA HIS A 54 -10.89 -7.61 0.74
C HIS A 54 -10.39 -6.36 1.46
N VAL A 55 -11.04 -6.00 2.57
CA VAL A 55 -10.77 -4.77 3.33
C VAL A 55 -10.66 -5.10 4.81
N LEU A 56 -9.54 -4.69 5.43
CA LEU A 56 -9.39 -4.69 6.89
C LEU A 56 -9.85 -3.33 7.43
N ILE A 57 -10.78 -3.35 8.38
CA ILE A 57 -11.36 -2.12 8.94
C ILE A 57 -11.11 -2.07 10.43
N SER A 58 -10.48 -0.97 10.91
CA SER A 58 -10.17 -0.75 12.32
C SER A 58 -10.57 0.66 12.77
N GLY A 59 -10.63 0.85 14.09
CA GLY A 59 -10.93 2.16 14.68
C GLY A 59 -12.41 2.43 14.89
N PRO A 60 -12.75 3.58 15.49
CA PRO A 60 -14.11 3.92 15.89
C PRO A 60 -15.02 4.09 14.69
N LYS A 61 -16.28 3.62 14.80
CA LYS A 61 -17.28 3.73 13.72
C LYS A 61 -17.57 5.18 13.34
N SER A 62 -17.45 6.09 14.29
CA SER A 62 -17.64 7.54 14.11
C SER A 62 -16.38 8.27 13.67
N GLY A 63 -15.24 7.58 13.54
CA GLY A 63 -13.99 8.18 13.08
C GLY A 63 -14.06 8.59 11.62
N GLU A 64 -13.37 9.67 11.26
CA GLU A 64 -13.25 10.06 9.85
C GLU A 64 -12.56 8.96 9.05
N PRO A 65 -13.00 8.69 7.80
CA PRO A 65 -12.44 7.62 6.98
C PRO A 65 -11.00 7.92 6.57
N LEU A 66 -10.09 6.96 6.81
CA LEU A 66 -8.73 6.93 6.33
C LEU A 66 -8.51 5.65 5.51
N VAL A 67 -8.27 5.79 4.23
CA VAL A 67 -7.99 4.67 3.31
C VAL A 67 -6.49 4.49 3.19
N LEU A 68 -6.02 3.23 3.30
CA LEU A 68 -4.61 2.85 3.18
C LEU A 68 -4.41 1.89 2.00
N LEU A 69 -3.51 2.26 1.07
CA LEU A 69 -3.13 1.45 -0.09
C LEU A 69 -1.71 0.92 0.09
N HIS A 70 -1.54 -0.40 -0.02
CA HIS A 70 -0.26 -1.08 0.18
C HIS A 70 0.68 -1.02 -1.03
N GLY A 71 1.95 -1.33 -0.80
CA GLY A 71 2.99 -1.44 -1.83
C GLY A 71 2.91 -2.72 -2.65
N MET A 72 3.81 -2.84 -3.64
CA MET A 72 3.92 -4.00 -4.52
C MET A 72 4.30 -5.27 -3.73
N ASP A 73 3.79 -6.42 -4.17
CA ASP A 73 4.01 -7.74 -3.55
C ASP A 73 3.66 -7.80 -2.05
N ALA A 74 2.92 -6.81 -1.56
CA ALA A 74 2.41 -6.73 -0.20
C ALA A 74 0.88 -6.86 -0.17
N SER A 75 0.28 -6.64 0.98
CA SER A 75 -1.16 -6.60 1.22
C SER A 75 -1.46 -5.65 2.37
N SER A 76 -2.72 -5.51 2.73
CA SER A 76 -3.17 -4.67 3.86
C SER A 76 -2.44 -4.96 5.16
N THR A 77 -1.96 -6.19 5.36
CA THR A 77 -1.22 -6.59 6.56
C THR A 77 0.08 -5.82 6.79
N MET A 78 0.65 -5.18 5.75
CA MET A 78 1.87 -4.37 5.91
C MET A 78 1.70 -3.19 6.88
N TRP A 79 0.47 -2.78 7.13
CA TRP A 79 0.14 -1.67 8.03
C TRP A 79 0.11 -2.07 9.51
N TYR A 80 0.46 -3.35 9.86
CA TYR A 80 0.45 -3.83 11.23
C TYR A 80 1.22 -2.95 12.23
N PRO A 81 2.35 -2.30 11.86
CA PRO A 81 3.07 -1.47 12.82
C PRO A 81 2.34 -0.14 13.13
N ASN A 82 1.61 0.40 12.15
CA ASN A 82 1.11 1.78 12.16
C ASN A 82 -0.38 1.87 12.56
N ILE A 83 -1.14 0.82 12.26
CA ILE A 83 -2.60 0.83 12.39
C ILE A 83 -3.08 1.14 13.82
N GLY A 84 -2.32 0.73 14.83
CA GLY A 84 -2.64 1.00 16.22
C GLY A 84 -2.75 2.48 16.55
N ASP A 85 -1.90 3.31 15.95
CA ASP A 85 -1.91 4.75 16.15
C ASP A 85 -3.00 5.44 15.33
N TYR A 86 -3.17 5.06 14.07
CA TYR A 86 -4.19 5.65 13.19
C TYR A 86 -5.62 5.34 13.67
N SER A 87 -5.87 4.10 14.08
CA SER A 87 -7.20 3.65 14.52
C SER A 87 -7.66 4.18 15.89
N LYS A 88 -6.80 4.91 16.62
CA LYS A 88 -7.24 5.62 17.83
C LYS A 88 -8.29 6.70 17.52
N LYS A 89 -8.19 7.32 16.33
CA LYS A 89 -9.03 8.46 15.95
C LYS A 89 -9.81 8.24 14.66
N TYR A 90 -9.19 7.54 13.68
CA TYR A 90 -9.75 7.39 12.35
C TYR A 90 -10.40 6.01 12.17
N ARG A 91 -11.46 5.95 11.35
CA ARG A 91 -11.98 4.69 10.83
C ARG A 91 -11.10 4.30 9.63
N VAL A 92 -10.20 3.36 9.84
CA VAL A 92 -9.16 3.00 8.86
C VAL A 92 -9.63 1.83 8.00
N TYR A 93 -9.45 1.97 6.69
CA TYR A 93 -9.78 0.98 5.66
C TYR A 93 -8.50 0.61 4.91
N ALA A 94 -7.89 -0.51 5.25
CA ALA A 94 -6.74 -1.04 4.52
C ALA A 94 -7.22 -2.03 3.46
N ILE A 95 -6.97 -1.74 2.18
CA ILE A 95 -7.55 -2.46 1.05
C ILE A 95 -6.49 -3.34 0.40
N ASP A 96 -6.77 -4.63 0.26
CA ASP A 96 -5.96 -5.52 -0.57
C ASP A 96 -6.22 -5.20 -2.05
N TYR A 97 -5.16 -4.81 -2.79
CA TYR A 97 -5.28 -4.52 -4.20
C TYR A 97 -5.60 -5.78 -5.00
N LEU A 98 -6.54 -5.67 -5.94
CA LEU A 98 -7.13 -6.80 -6.67
C LEU A 98 -6.12 -7.65 -7.44
N MET A 99 -5.04 -7.01 -7.93
CA MET A 99 -4.02 -7.62 -8.80
C MET A 99 -2.76 -8.07 -8.04
N GLU A 100 -2.76 -7.99 -6.71
CA GLU A 100 -1.63 -8.32 -5.85
C GLU A 100 -1.94 -9.49 -4.90
N PRO A 101 -0.89 -10.12 -4.31
CA PRO A 101 -1.11 -11.12 -3.30
C PRO A 101 -1.85 -10.54 -2.09
N GLY A 102 -3.03 -11.07 -1.83
CA GLY A 102 -3.94 -10.66 -0.78
C GLY A 102 -5.11 -11.63 -0.68
N LYS A 103 -6.15 -11.22 0.01
CA LYS A 103 -7.44 -11.92 0.04
C LYS A 103 -8.44 -11.39 -0.99
N SER A 104 -8.12 -10.30 -1.70
CA SER A 104 -8.92 -9.84 -2.85
C SER A 104 -8.88 -10.86 -3.99
N VAL A 105 -9.98 -11.04 -4.69
CA VAL A 105 -10.12 -12.03 -5.77
C VAL A 105 -10.55 -11.35 -7.06
N SER A 106 -9.66 -11.35 -8.07
CA SER A 106 -9.97 -10.85 -9.42
C SER A 106 -10.87 -11.81 -10.17
N LYS A 107 -11.71 -11.28 -11.06
CA LYS A 107 -12.47 -12.09 -12.04
C LYS A 107 -11.62 -12.71 -13.15
N GLY A 108 -10.32 -12.34 -13.22
CA GLY A 108 -9.37 -13.01 -14.10
C GLY A 108 -8.74 -12.14 -15.17
N ASP A 109 -9.16 -10.89 -15.33
CA ASP A 109 -8.60 -9.97 -16.32
C ASP A 109 -7.61 -9.00 -15.67
N LYS A 110 -6.60 -8.59 -16.44
CA LYS A 110 -5.69 -7.53 -16.06
C LYS A 110 -6.39 -6.20 -16.23
N LEU A 111 -6.46 -5.40 -15.16
CA LEU A 111 -7.03 -4.08 -15.20
C LEU A 111 -6.04 -3.08 -15.83
N ASN A 112 -6.54 -2.23 -16.71
CA ASN A 112 -5.84 -1.01 -17.11
C ASN A 112 -6.01 0.09 -16.04
N THR A 113 -5.35 1.23 -16.22
CA THR A 113 -5.36 2.32 -15.24
C THR A 113 -6.74 2.89 -14.96
N ASP A 114 -7.60 3.02 -15.97
CA ASP A 114 -8.96 3.55 -15.83
C ASP A 114 -9.89 2.54 -15.12
N GLU A 115 -9.70 1.25 -15.42
CA GLU A 115 -10.41 0.17 -14.74
C GLU A 115 -10.04 0.09 -13.26
N ILE A 116 -8.78 0.37 -12.89
CA ILE A 116 -8.36 0.47 -11.49
C ILE A 116 -9.11 1.58 -10.77
N ILE A 117 -9.25 2.76 -11.39
CA ILE A 117 -10.04 3.86 -10.82
C ILE A 117 -11.52 3.46 -10.66
N SER A 118 -12.07 2.82 -11.68
CA SER A 118 -13.45 2.33 -11.66
C SER A 118 -13.67 1.31 -10.55
N TRP A 119 -12.73 0.38 -10.38
CA TRP A 119 -12.75 -0.59 -9.29
C TRP A 119 -12.72 0.08 -7.90
N TYR A 120 -11.80 1.04 -7.66
CA TYR A 120 -11.78 1.79 -6.41
C TYR A 120 -13.07 2.56 -6.16
N ASN A 121 -13.65 3.17 -7.19
CA ASN A 121 -14.92 3.87 -7.07
C ASN A 121 -16.05 2.93 -6.62
N GLU A 122 -16.14 1.72 -7.16
CA GLU A 122 -17.12 0.73 -6.70
C GLU A 122 -16.87 0.30 -5.24
N VAL A 123 -15.61 0.05 -4.86
CA VAL A 123 -15.24 -0.31 -3.49
C VAL A 123 -15.63 0.80 -2.52
N PHE A 124 -15.25 2.04 -2.80
CA PHE A 124 -15.52 3.17 -1.91
C PHE A 124 -17.03 3.47 -1.81
N ALA A 125 -17.76 3.42 -2.92
CA ALA A 125 -19.20 3.61 -2.91
C ALA A 125 -19.92 2.55 -2.04
N LYS A 126 -19.53 1.27 -2.17
CA LYS A 126 -20.12 0.17 -1.39
C LYS A 126 -19.70 0.19 0.09
N LEU A 127 -18.60 0.83 0.43
CA LEU A 127 -18.19 1.12 1.80
C LEU A 127 -18.86 2.37 2.37
N GLY A 128 -19.59 3.15 1.56
CA GLY A 128 -20.21 4.42 1.95
C GLY A 128 -19.19 5.55 2.15
N LEU A 129 -18.06 5.49 1.43
CA LEU A 129 -16.99 6.48 1.54
C LEU A 129 -17.21 7.60 0.49
N GLU A 130 -17.88 8.67 0.91
CA GLU A 130 -18.11 9.85 0.04
C GLU A 130 -16.87 10.76 -0.01
N ARG A 131 -16.31 11.09 1.17
CA ARG A 131 -15.08 11.87 1.31
C ARG A 131 -14.18 11.29 2.40
N PHE A 132 -12.91 11.08 2.07
CA PHE A 132 -11.97 10.36 2.94
C PHE A 132 -10.55 10.92 2.81
N TYR A 133 -9.69 10.57 3.77
CA TYR A 133 -8.26 10.71 3.69
C TYR A 133 -7.67 9.50 2.94
N LEU A 134 -6.70 9.73 2.06
CA LEU A 134 -6.10 8.68 1.26
C LEU A 134 -4.58 8.64 1.47
N ALA A 135 -4.07 7.48 1.90
CA ALA A 135 -2.64 7.25 2.05
C ALA A 135 -2.20 6.06 1.22
N GLY A 136 -1.03 6.15 0.62
CA GLY A 136 -0.44 5.05 -0.11
C GLY A 136 1.07 4.97 0.08
N MET A 137 1.57 3.73 0.22
CA MET A 137 3.00 3.47 0.30
C MET A 137 3.51 2.86 -1.00
N SER A 138 4.67 3.33 -1.46
CA SER A 138 5.33 2.78 -2.66
C SER A 138 4.40 2.80 -3.88
N ARG A 139 4.11 1.67 -4.51
CA ARG A 139 3.09 1.55 -5.56
C ARG A 139 1.71 2.05 -5.10
N GLY A 140 1.35 1.81 -3.83
CA GLY A 140 0.13 2.38 -3.26
C GLY A 140 0.09 3.90 -3.30
N GLY A 141 1.25 4.57 -3.19
CA GLY A 141 1.40 6.02 -3.37
C GLY A 141 1.09 6.46 -4.80
N TRP A 142 1.61 5.74 -5.79
CA TRP A 142 1.26 5.96 -7.19
C TRP A 142 -0.24 5.79 -7.45
N MET A 143 -0.83 4.69 -6.95
CA MET A 143 -2.26 4.41 -7.07
C MET A 143 -3.12 5.50 -6.40
N ALA A 144 -2.70 5.96 -5.20
CA ALA A 144 -3.38 7.03 -4.48
C ALA A 144 -3.33 8.36 -5.27
N THR A 145 -2.18 8.68 -5.87
CA THR A 145 -2.03 9.86 -6.73
C THR A 145 -2.91 9.73 -7.97
N HIS A 146 -2.86 8.60 -8.66
CA HIS A 146 -3.67 8.34 -9.85
C HIS A 146 -5.17 8.45 -9.56
N TYR A 147 -5.64 7.82 -8.46
CA TYR A 147 -7.02 7.96 -8.02
C TYR A 147 -7.40 9.41 -7.73
N THR A 148 -6.53 10.13 -7.03
CA THR A 148 -6.79 11.52 -6.64
C THR A 148 -6.89 12.45 -7.85
N LEU A 149 -6.06 12.27 -8.87
CA LEU A 149 -6.13 13.04 -10.12
C LEU A 149 -7.51 12.93 -10.81
N HIS A 150 -8.19 11.78 -10.66
CA HIS A 150 -9.51 11.55 -11.25
C HIS A 150 -10.69 11.84 -10.31
N SER A 151 -10.45 12.01 -9.02
CA SER A 151 -11.50 12.09 -7.98
C SER A 151 -11.10 12.99 -6.82
N GLN A 152 -10.58 14.20 -7.09
CA GLN A 152 -10.11 15.13 -6.04
C GLN A 152 -11.22 15.54 -5.09
N ASP A 153 -12.46 15.64 -5.55
CA ASP A 153 -13.65 15.97 -4.76
C ASP A 153 -13.89 14.98 -3.62
N LYS A 154 -13.46 13.73 -3.77
CA LYS A 154 -13.59 12.66 -2.77
C LYS A 154 -12.42 12.60 -1.78
N VAL A 155 -11.24 13.11 -2.15
CA VAL A 155 -10.05 13.03 -1.31
C VAL A 155 -9.84 14.31 -0.52
N LYS A 156 -9.92 14.22 0.83
CA LYS A 156 -9.71 15.38 1.71
C LYS A 156 -8.24 15.79 1.79
N LYS A 157 -7.34 14.81 1.93
CA LYS A 157 -5.87 14.97 1.96
C LYS A 157 -5.24 13.71 1.39
N LEU A 158 -4.13 13.86 0.69
CA LEU A 158 -3.35 12.78 0.11
C LEU A 158 -2.02 12.61 0.87
N MET A 159 -1.67 11.38 1.23
CA MET A 159 -0.41 11.08 1.93
C MET A 159 0.37 10.03 1.14
N LEU A 160 1.58 10.38 0.74
CA LEU A 160 2.46 9.62 -0.11
C LEU A 160 3.71 9.20 0.68
N LEU A 161 3.83 7.89 0.96
CA LEU A 161 4.91 7.32 1.73
C LEU A 161 5.84 6.54 0.79
N ALA A 162 7.05 7.02 0.59
CA ALA A 162 8.01 6.47 -0.39
C ALA A 162 7.37 6.19 -1.77
N PRO A 163 6.69 7.17 -2.40
CA PRO A 163 5.83 6.94 -3.57
C PRO A 163 6.64 6.65 -4.83
N VAL A 164 6.77 5.37 -5.18
CA VAL A 164 7.54 4.94 -6.35
C VAL A 164 6.86 5.36 -7.65
N GLN A 165 7.67 5.79 -8.64
CA GLN A 165 7.21 6.22 -9.98
C GLN A 165 6.11 7.30 -9.98
N THR A 166 6.02 8.07 -8.92
CA THR A 166 5.06 9.19 -8.84
C THR A 166 5.68 10.48 -9.39
N PHE A 167 6.87 10.81 -8.97
CA PHE A 167 7.59 12.03 -9.39
C PHE A 167 8.72 11.74 -10.38
N ASN A 168 9.38 10.60 -10.26
CA ASN A 168 10.49 10.15 -11.09
C ASN A 168 10.34 8.66 -11.42
N GLY A 169 10.95 8.21 -12.50
CA GLY A 169 11.12 6.78 -12.78
C GLY A 169 12.08 6.12 -11.78
N ILE A 170 11.98 4.80 -11.64
CA ILE A 170 12.97 4.02 -10.88
C ILE A 170 14.26 3.94 -11.70
N GLU A 171 15.38 4.32 -11.10
CA GLU A 171 16.69 4.08 -11.67
C GLU A 171 17.16 2.66 -11.35
N MET A 172 17.48 1.91 -12.41
CA MET A 172 18.01 0.56 -12.26
C MET A 172 19.53 0.63 -12.11
N ASP A 173 20.00 0.51 -10.89
CA ASP A 173 21.41 0.52 -10.52
C ASP A 173 21.80 -0.70 -9.66
N THR A 174 23.03 -0.73 -9.16
CA THR A 174 23.53 -1.80 -8.29
C THR A 174 22.77 -1.91 -6.98
N LYS A 175 22.18 -0.82 -6.48
CA LYS A 175 21.43 -0.79 -5.20
C LYS A 175 20.07 -1.46 -5.36
N THR A 176 19.39 -1.21 -6.49
CA THR A 176 18.08 -1.79 -6.80
C THR A 176 18.15 -3.26 -7.22
N MET A 177 19.33 -3.75 -7.64
CA MET A 177 19.54 -5.12 -8.10
C MET A 177 19.15 -6.20 -7.07
N ALA A 178 19.31 -5.95 -5.78
CA ALA A 178 18.96 -6.93 -4.76
C ALA A 178 17.43 -7.17 -4.72
N ALA A 179 16.64 -6.11 -4.79
CA ALA A 179 15.18 -6.18 -4.86
C ALA A 179 14.72 -6.84 -6.18
N ALA A 180 15.31 -6.44 -7.32
CA ALA A 180 15.01 -7.04 -8.62
C ALA A 180 15.33 -8.54 -8.66
N ASN A 181 16.51 -8.95 -8.16
CA ASN A 181 16.89 -10.36 -8.09
C ASN A 181 15.96 -11.19 -7.20
N PHE A 182 15.44 -10.61 -6.12
CA PHE A 182 14.45 -11.30 -5.32
C PHE A 182 13.12 -11.44 -6.07
N LYS A 183 12.66 -10.40 -6.75
CA LYS A 183 11.42 -10.41 -7.53
C LYS A 183 11.43 -11.49 -8.62
N PHE A 184 12.51 -11.58 -9.40
CA PHE A 184 12.57 -12.52 -10.53
C PHE A 184 12.99 -13.94 -10.15
N PHE A 185 13.78 -14.11 -9.09
CA PHE A 185 14.34 -15.40 -8.68
C PHE A 185 14.19 -15.60 -7.17
N PRO A 186 12.97 -15.72 -6.63
CA PRO A 186 12.71 -15.68 -5.21
C PRO A 186 13.31 -16.87 -4.45
N ASN A 187 14.19 -16.57 -3.49
CA ASN A 187 14.63 -17.48 -2.45
C ASN A 187 14.93 -16.71 -1.15
N ARG A 188 15.13 -17.40 -0.03
CA ARG A 188 15.27 -16.77 1.29
C ARG A 188 16.53 -15.91 1.42
N ASN A 189 17.64 -16.31 0.77
CA ASN A 189 18.87 -15.50 0.78
C ASN A 189 18.68 -14.20 -0.01
N ARG A 190 17.97 -14.25 -1.14
CA ARG A 190 17.63 -13.06 -1.94
C ARG A 190 16.63 -12.16 -1.20
N LEU A 191 15.62 -12.75 -0.51
CA LEU A 191 14.75 -11.97 0.37
C LEU A 191 15.57 -11.20 1.42
N LYS A 192 16.51 -11.89 2.13
CA LYS A 192 17.37 -11.24 3.12
C LYS A 192 18.15 -10.07 2.53
N LYS A 193 18.74 -10.26 1.34
CA LYS A 193 19.45 -9.18 0.63
C LYS A 193 18.53 -8.03 0.22
N ALA A 194 17.33 -8.33 -0.31
CA ALA A 194 16.34 -7.33 -0.68
C ALA A 194 15.85 -6.53 0.53
N VAL A 195 15.51 -7.20 1.62
CA VAL A 195 15.09 -6.55 2.87
C VAL A 195 16.19 -5.64 3.41
N ASN A 196 17.45 -6.10 3.42
CA ASN A 196 18.58 -5.29 3.88
C ASN A 196 18.88 -4.09 2.97
N SER A 197 18.51 -4.15 1.68
CA SER A 197 18.68 -3.01 0.77
C SER A 197 17.52 -2.01 0.85
N LEU A 198 16.32 -2.48 1.21
CA LEU A 198 15.10 -1.67 1.28
C LEU A 198 14.82 -1.07 2.67
N SER A 199 15.48 -1.57 3.71
CA SER A 199 15.28 -1.15 5.11
C SER A 199 16.59 -0.82 5.79
N ARG A 200 16.58 0.22 6.60
CA ARG A 200 17.68 0.57 7.52
C ARG A 200 17.61 -0.21 8.83
N ARG A 201 16.43 -0.74 9.14
CA ARG A 201 16.14 -1.47 10.38
C ARG A 201 15.52 -2.84 10.08
N PRO A 202 16.19 -3.72 9.29
CA PRO A 202 15.64 -5.01 8.89
C PRO A 202 15.28 -5.92 10.05
N GLU A 203 15.86 -5.71 11.23
CA GLU A 203 15.53 -6.42 12.47
C GLU A 203 14.15 -6.04 13.01
N LYS A 204 13.63 -4.86 12.74
CA LYS A 204 12.28 -4.43 13.14
C LYS A 204 11.15 -5.09 12.30
N ILE A 205 11.49 -5.63 11.15
CA ILE A 205 10.49 -6.32 10.30
C ILE A 205 10.23 -7.70 10.91
N ASP A 206 8.97 -7.94 11.30
CA ASP A 206 8.58 -9.19 11.94
C ASP A 206 8.84 -10.41 11.03
N PRO A 207 9.32 -11.54 11.58
CA PRO A 207 9.53 -12.77 10.80
C PRO A 207 8.28 -13.28 10.07
N ALA A 208 7.08 -13.12 10.62
CA ALA A 208 5.83 -13.51 9.96
C ALA A 208 5.58 -12.66 8.71
N PHE A 209 5.85 -11.35 8.78
CA PHE A 209 5.73 -10.48 7.61
C PHE A 209 6.81 -10.77 6.56
N LYS A 210 8.08 -11.04 6.96
CA LYS A 210 9.13 -11.50 6.04
C LYS A 210 8.75 -12.79 5.32
N GLU A 211 8.13 -13.75 6.04
CA GLU A 211 7.63 -14.98 5.42
C GLU A 211 6.50 -14.71 4.43
N GLN A 212 5.58 -13.80 4.76
CA GLN A 212 4.51 -13.40 3.86
C GLN A 212 5.07 -12.74 2.59
N MET A 213 6.03 -11.82 2.72
CA MET A 213 6.74 -11.22 1.57
C MET A 213 7.37 -12.28 0.66
N TYR A 214 8.07 -13.25 1.27
CA TYR A 214 8.66 -14.36 0.52
C TYR A 214 7.64 -15.16 -0.26
N LEU A 215 6.55 -15.54 0.40
CA LEU A 215 5.50 -16.34 -0.21
C LEU A 215 4.68 -15.53 -1.23
N GLY A 216 4.52 -14.23 -1.01
CA GLY A 216 3.92 -13.31 -1.97
C GLY A 216 4.65 -13.34 -3.31
N VAL A 217 5.96 -13.13 -3.31
CA VAL A 217 6.74 -13.16 -4.54
C VAL A 217 6.85 -14.57 -5.12
N LYS A 218 7.09 -15.59 -4.28
CA LYS A 218 7.33 -16.96 -4.75
C LYS A 218 6.11 -17.65 -5.34
N ASN A 219 4.92 -17.38 -4.82
CA ASN A 219 3.70 -18.12 -5.13
C ASN A 219 2.79 -17.39 -6.11
N THR A 220 3.15 -16.18 -6.53
CA THR A 220 2.38 -15.41 -7.49
C THR A 220 2.96 -15.47 -8.88
N LYS A 221 2.13 -15.24 -9.87
CA LYS A 221 2.56 -14.99 -11.24
C LYS A 221 3.25 -13.64 -11.27
N SER A 222 4.38 -13.54 -11.96
CA SER A 222 5.06 -12.24 -12.12
C SER A 222 4.12 -11.26 -12.82
N ASN A 223 3.60 -10.32 -12.07
CA ASN A 223 2.73 -9.31 -12.61
C ASN A 223 3.57 -8.09 -12.97
N PHE A 224 3.76 -7.83 -14.27
CA PHE A 224 4.53 -6.69 -14.78
C PHE A 224 3.70 -5.39 -14.80
N ASP A 225 2.72 -5.23 -13.91
CA ASP A 225 1.92 -4.00 -13.79
C ASP A 225 2.77 -2.75 -13.49
N VAL A 226 3.99 -2.94 -12.97
CA VAL A 226 5.01 -1.87 -12.84
C VAL A 226 5.26 -1.16 -14.18
N LEU A 227 5.16 -1.86 -15.30
CA LEU A 227 5.35 -1.27 -16.63
C LEU A 227 4.19 -0.36 -17.07
N GLN A 228 3.04 -0.40 -16.38
CA GLN A 228 1.94 0.53 -16.62
C GLN A 228 2.04 1.80 -15.77
N MET A 229 2.87 1.78 -14.73
CA MET A 229 3.12 2.94 -13.89
C MET A 229 4.21 3.78 -14.55
N ALA A 230 3.85 4.95 -15.03
CA ALA A 230 4.78 5.98 -15.46
C ALA A 230 4.73 7.15 -14.45
N PRO A 231 5.81 7.91 -14.29
CA PRO A 231 5.75 9.16 -13.54
C PRO A 231 4.68 10.09 -14.11
N PHE A 232 3.96 10.75 -13.22
CA PHE A 232 3.00 11.77 -13.63
C PHE A 232 3.72 12.99 -14.19
N SER A 233 3.12 13.64 -15.16
CA SER A 233 3.61 14.91 -15.69
C SER A 233 3.57 16.00 -14.62
N LYS A 234 4.38 17.05 -14.83
CA LYS A 234 4.39 18.21 -13.94
C LYS A 234 3.01 18.86 -13.86
N ASP A 235 2.29 18.94 -14.99
CA ASP A 235 0.98 19.58 -15.05
C ASP A 235 -0.10 18.75 -14.32
N GLU A 236 -0.06 17.42 -14.43
CA GLU A 236 -0.93 16.54 -13.64
C GLU A 236 -0.71 16.73 -12.15
N LEU A 237 0.54 16.68 -11.68
CA LEU A 237 0.84 16.89 -10.27
C LEU A 237 0.47 18.29 -9.79
N ALA A 238 0.71 19.34 -10.59
CA ALA A 238 0.35 20.72 -10.28
C ALA A 238 -1.17 20.94 -10.24
N SER A 239 -1.97 20.07 -10.85
CA SER A 239 -3.43 20.11 -10.79
C SER A 239 -4.01 19.61 -9.47
N LEU A 240 -3.21 18.99 -8.61
CA LEU A 240 -3.63 18.55 -7.27
C LEU A 240 -3.74 19.75 -6.33
N THR A 241 -4.95 20.23 -6.09
CA THR A 241 -5.22 21.44 -5.27
C THR A 241 -5.48 21.14 -3.78
N LEU A 242 -5.62 19.85 -3.44
CA LEU A 242 -5.80 19.42 -2.05
C LEU A 242 -4.45 19.32 -1.32
N PRO A 243 -4.44 19.35 0.03
CA PRO A 243 -3.20 19.18 0.79
C PRO A 243 -2.55 17.80 0.55
N VAL A 244 -1.23 17.78 0.28
CA VAL A 244 -0.45 16.56 0.04
C VAL A 244 0.69 16.45 1.06
N LEU A 245 0.85 15.28 1.68
CA LEU A 245 2.03 14.90 2.46
C LEU A 245 2.91 14.00 1.60
N VAL A 246 4.23 14.27 1.56
CA VAL A 246 5.22 13.40 0.89
C VAL A 246 6.33 13.06 1.87
N LEU A 247 6.50 11.79 2.20
CA LEU A 247 7.59 11.30 3.07
C LEU A 247 8.47 10.31 2.31
N VAL A 248 9.78 10.50 2.36
CA VAL A 248 10.78 9.62 1.71
C VAL A 248 11.93 9.39 2.67
N GLY A 249 12.43 8.16 2.76
CA GLY A 249 13.62 7.84 3.56
C GLY A 249 14.91 8.38 2.92
N ASP A 250 15.85 8.85 3.73
CA ASP A 250 17.17 9.32 3.27
C ASP A 250 18.05 8.23 2.64
N HIS A 251 17.70 6.96 2.89
CA HIS A 251 18.34 5.77 2.32
C HIS A 251 17.39 4.96 1.43
N ASP A 252 16.32 5.58 0.93
CA ASP A 252 15.43 4.91 -0.03
C ASP A 252 16.14 4.70 -1.37
N ILE A 253 16.30 3.45 -1.77
CA ILE A 253 16.96 3.08 -3.01
C ILE A 253 16.05 3.10 -4.26
N LEU A 254 14.73 3.25 -4.06
CA LEU A 254 13.75 3.30 -5.14
C LEU A 254 13.27 4.73 -5.43
N ASN A 255 13.54 5.65 -4.50
CA ASN A 255 13.22 7.06 -4.61
C ASN A 255 14.48 7.91 -4.41
N ASP A 256 14.67 8.90 -5.27
CA ASP A 256 15.68 9.93 -5.06
C ASP A 256 15.21 10.88 -3.93
N PRO A 257 16.03 11.18 -2.89
CA PRO A 257 15.72 12.18 -1.87
C PRO A 257 15.33 13.56 -2.44
N ASN A 258 15.79 13.92 -3.63
CA ASN A 258 15.38 15.11 -4.36
C ASN A 258 13.88 15.17 -4.70
N ILE A 259 13.16 14.05 -4.55
CA ILE A 259 11.69 14.03 -4.70
C ILE A 259 11.01 15.04 -3.76
N VAL A 260 11.52 15.21 -2.54
CA VAL A 260 10.99 16.17 -1.56
C VAL A 260 11.06 17.60 -2.11
N GLU A 261 12.22 17.99 -2.65
CA GLU A 261 12.40 19.32 -3.29
C GLU A 261 11.52 19.45 -4.55
N LYS A 262 11.48 18.38 -5.37
CA LYS A 262 10.65 18.34 -6.58
C LYS A 262 9.17 18.47 -6.25
N ALA A 263 8.67 17.75 -5.25
CA ALA A 263 7.30 17.86 -4.77
C ALA A 263 6.98 19.28 -4.30
N GLY A 264 7.90 19.90 -3.53
CA GLY A 264 7.78 21.30 -3.08
C GLY A 264 7.71 22.33 -4.21
N LYS A 265 8.33 22.04 -5.36
CA LYS A 265 8.29 22.93 -6.55
C LYS A 265 7.05 22.74 -7.43
N ILE A 266 6.41 21.58 -7.37
CA ILE A 266 5.33 21.20 -8.29
C ILE A 266 3.95 21.29 -7.63
N LEU A 267 3.83 20.74 -6.41
CA LEU A 267 2.53 20.64 -5.73
C LEU A 267 2.14 21.96 -5.07
N PRO A 268 0.90 22.47 -5.29
CA PRO A 268 0.47 23.77 -4.77
C PRO A 268 0.38 23.85 -3.24
N ASP A 269 -0.07 22.76 -2.57
CA ASP A 269 -0.18 22.67 -1.12
C ASP A 269 0.46 21.36 -0.63
N VAL A 270 1.74 21.44 -0.28
CA VAL A 270 2.53 20.27 0.09
C VAL A 270 3.27 20.44 1.40
N ASN A 271 3.26 19.38 2.21
CA ASN A 271 4.18 19.14 3.30
C ASN A 271 5.09 17.97 2.87
N ALA A 272 6.35 18.24 2.56
CA ALA A 272 7.28 17.21 2.09
C ALA A 272 8.49 17.15 3.02
N ALA A 273 8.90 15.94 3.39
CA ALA A 273 10.04 15.74 4.27
C ALA A 273 10.81 14.45 3.98
N VAL A 274 12.12 14.51 4.19
CA VAL A 274 13.00 13.34 4.27
C VAL A 274 12.92 12.78 5.69
N ILE A 275 12.81 11.48 5.81
CA ILE A 275 12.85 10.74 7.09
C ILE A 275 14.26 10.19 7.26
N GLU A 276 14.96 10.66 8.30
CA GLU A 276 16.34 10.27 8.62
C GLU A 276 16.41 8.79 9.07
N ASP A 277 17.52 8.12 8.73
CA ASP A 277 17.81 6.71 9.05
C ASP A 277 16.66 5.77 8.64
N ALA A 278 16.06 6.04 7.48
CA ALA A 278 14.98 5.26 6.90
C ALA A 278 15.29 4.86 5.45
N GLY A 279 15.00 3.60 5.12
CA GLY A 279 14.99 3.11 3.75
C GLY A 279 13.60 3.23 3.10
N HIS A 280 13.36 2.39 2.10
CA HIS A 280 12.06 2.30 1.46
C HIS A 280 10.93 1.90 2.43
N PHE A 281 11.24 1.08 3.45
CA PHE A 281 10.28 0.67 4.48
C PHE A 281 10.21 1.66 5.65
N LEU A 282 10.15 2.98 5.34
CA LEU A 282 10.13 4.05 6.34
C LEU A 282 9.04 3.87 7.42
N THR A 283 7.91 3.28 7.07
CA THR A 283 6.79 3.00 7.99
C THR A 283 7.13 1.97 9.08
N ILE A 284 8.22 1.22 8.90
CA ILE A 284 8.77 0.27 9.86
C ILE A 284 10.05 0.82 10.46
N ASP A 285 10.95 1.32 9.63
CA ASP A 285 12.27 1.81 10.04
C ASP A 285 12.13 2.93 11.08
N GLN A 286 11.28 3.91 10.80
CA GLN A 286 11.04 5.10 11.63
C GLN A 286 9.54 5.29 11.91
N LYS A 287 8.90 4.21 12.38
CA LYS A 287 7.46 4.14 12.64
C LYS A 287 6.94 5.35 13.41
N GLU A 288 7.58 5.69 14.53
CA GLU A 288 7.12 6.73 15.44
C GLU A 288 7.10 8.12 14.77
N GLU A 289 8.15 8.44 14.00
CA GLU A 289 8.25 9.71 13.28
C GLU A 289 7.26 9.75 12.12
N VAL A 290 7.14 8.68 11.35
CA VAL A 290 6.18 8.59 10.23
C VAL A 290 4.75 8.71 10.73
N ASP A 291 4.38 7.96 11.79
CA ASP A 291 3.03 8.01 12.36
C ASP A 291 2.72 9.40 12.92
N LYS A 292 3.69 10.02 13.60
CA LYS A 292 3.54 11.39 14.10
C LYS A 292 3.29 12.39 12.96
N ARG A 293 4.08 12.36 11.89
CA ARG A 293 3.90 13.26 10.73
C ARG A 293 2.57 13.03 10.04
N MET A 294 2.19 11.78 9.85
CA MET A 294 0.89 11.42 9.30
C MET A 294 -0.26 11.99 10.14
N LEU A 295 -0.25 11.79 11.46
CA LEU A 295 -1.29 12.25 12.35
C LEU A 295 -1.31 13.78 12.50
N ASP A 296 -0.15 14.43 12.55
CA ASP A 296 -0.05 15.89 12.59
C ASP A 296 -0.63 16.51 11.31
N PHE A 297 -0.27 15.96 10.15
CA PHE A 297 -0.82 16.40 8.87
C PHE A 297 -2.34 16.20 8.78
N LEU A 298 -2.84 15.03 9.19
CA LEU A 298 -4.27 14.74 9.23
C LEU A 298 -5.02 15.73 10.15
N ASN A 299 -4.42 16.14 11.27
CA ASN A 299 -4.97 17.10 12.22
C ASN A 299 -4.79 18.58 11.81
N GLY A 300 -4.22 18.86 10.64
CA GLY A 300 -4.03 20.23 10.13
C GLY A 300 -2.83 20.96 10.74
N LYS A 301 -1.90 20.26 11.39
CA LYS A 301 -0.62 20.83 11.81
C LYS A 301 0.35 20.81 10.62
N LYS A 302 1.09 21.89 10.46
CA LYS A 302 2.16 22.02 9.45
C LYS A 302 3.47 21.51 9.98
#